data_fdc7d407ee239ba17a49bb15fd354ad7
#
_entry.id   fdc7d407ee239ba17a49bb15fd354ad7
#
_cell.length_a   1.000
_cell.length_b   1.000
_cell.length_c   1.000
_cell.angle_alpha   90.00
_cell.angle_beta   90.00
_cell.angle_gamma   90.00
#
_symmetry.space_group_name_H-M   'P 1'
#
loop_
_entity.id
_entity.type
_entity.pdbx_description
1 polymer ?
#
loop_
_entity_poly.entity_id
_entity_poly.type
_entity_poly.pdbx_seq_one_letter_code
_entity_poly.pdbx_strand_id
1 'polypeptide(L)'
;MKVLITGHEGFIGRNALRILSDSFDVIPYEGDIREFKISEYYGAVLHLAALAGVRKSWLDPVEYWDVNVKGSMQVFSECERLNLRCVYASSSSIYEWWQNPYATTKKAMEEIAPKYSVGMRFHTVYGPDSRPDMFYDMMLNNKIEYKTEHLRDWTHVEDICSAIETLLTYPKYTGIVDIGSDEPISVSEVLETYGYRDVPFKDVVGEREITHANIDAMRRLGWEPKHHILEEVRQ
;
A
#
# COMPACT_ATOMS: atom_id res chain seq x y z
N MET A 1 -5.49 -13.30 -17.72
CA MET A 1 -6.55 -12.28 -17.52
C MET A 1 -5.93 -10.92 -17.76
N LYS A 2 -6.64 -10.00 -18.44
CA LYS A 2 -6.16 -8.62 -18.66
C LYS A 2 -6.50 -7.75 -17.44
N VAL A 3 -5.50 -7.11 -16.84
CA VAL A 3 -5.63 -6.29 -15.63
C VAL A 3 -5.20 -4.86 -15.95
N LEU A 4 -6.08 -3.88 -15.73
CA LEU A 4 -5.73 -2.47 -15.84
C LEU A 4 -5.15 -1.99 -14.52
N ILE A 5 -3.93 -1.46 -14.52
CA ILE A 5 -3.27 -0.93 -13.32
C ILE A 5 -3.19 0.59 -13.33
N THR A 6 -3.67 1.25 -12.29
CA THR A 6 -3.42 2.68 -12.05
C THR A 6 -2.30 2.87 -11.05
N GLY A 7 -1.52 3.95 -11.17
CA GLY A 7 -0.40 4.23 -10.26
C GLY A 7 0.81 3.33 -10.48
N HIS A 8 0.99 2.83 -11.69
CA HIS A 8 2.08 1.95 -12.11
C HIS A 8 3.48 2.58 -11.96
N GLU A 9 3.60 3.89 -11.97
CA GLU A 9 4.87 4.61 -11.75
C GLU A 9 5.25 4.75 -10.26
N GLY A 10 4.33 4.44 -9.34
CA GLY A 10 4.58 4.44 -7.91
C GLY A 10 5.45 3.27 -7.45
N PHE A 11 5.92 3.28 -6.19
CA PHE A 11 6.75 2.23 -5.60
C PHE A 11 6.12 0.84 -5.76
N ILE A 12 4.92 0.63 -5.21
CA ILE A 12 4.23 -0.65 -5.33
C ILE A 12 3.84 -0.93 -6.79
N GLY A 13 3.44 0.10 -7.53
CA GLY A 13 3.00 -0.02 -8.92
C GLY A 13 4.08 -0.55 -9.86
N ARG A 14 5.32 -0.06 -9.78
CA ARG A 14 6.45 -0.56 -10.58
C ARG A 14 6.74 -2.03 -10.29
N ASN A 15 6.78 -2.41 -9.02
CA ASN A 15 6.99 -3.80 -8.62
C ASN A 15 5.83 -4.69 -9.06
N ALA A 16 4.58 -4.24 -8.88
CA ALA A 16 3.40 -4.97 -9.33
C ALA A 16 3.39 -5.17 -10.85
N LEU A 17 3.71 -4.13 -11.63
CA LEU A 17 3.81 -4.25 -13.09
C LEU A 17 4.84 -5.31 -13.50
N ARG A 18 6.02 -5.30 -12.89
CA ARG A 18 7.08 -6.28 -13.16
C ARG A 18 6.69 -7.70 -12.77
N ILE A 19 6.20 -7.89 -11.53
CA ILE A 19 5.98 -9.24 -10.97
C ILE A 19 4.70 -9.87 -11.52
N LEU A 20 3.60 -9.10 -11.58
CA LEU A 20 2.32 -9.63 -12.03
C LEU A 20 2.26 -9.92 -13.54
N SER A 21 3.18 -9.36 -14.34
CA SER A 21 3.25 -9.63 -15.78
C SER A 21 3.60 -11.09 -16.11
N ASP A 22 4.10 -11.86 -15.15
CA ASP A 22 4.32 -13.30 -15.31
C ASP A 22 2.99 -14.09 -15.29
N SER A 23 1.97 -13.59 -14.61
CA SER A 23 0.68 -14.28 -14.40
C SER A 23 -0.49 -13.63 -15.13
N PHE A 24 -0.40 -12.33 -15.45
CA PHE A 24 -1.48 -11.53 -16.04
C PHE A 24 -0.95 -10.66 -17.19
N ASP A 25 -1.87 -10.31 -18.10
CA ASP A 25 -1.66 -9.25 -19.08
C ASP A 25 -1.94 -7.90 -18.40
N VAL A 26 -0.90 -7.30 -17.80
CA VAL A 26 -1.00 -6.07 -17.00
C VAL A 26 -0.80 -4.85 -17.88
N ILE A 27 -1.83 -4.02 -17.98
CA ILE A 27 -1.84 -2.82 -18.83
C ILE A 27 -1.82 -1.57 -17.94
N PRO A 28 -0.80 -0.70 -18.05
CA PRO A 28 -0.78 0.56 -17.31
C PRO A 28 -1.84 1.53 -17.83
N TYR A 29 -2.48 2.26 -16.92
CA TYR A 29 -3.34 3.40 -17.24
C TYR A 29 -2.49 4.67 -17.26
N GLU A 30 -2.40 5.30 -18.44
CA GLU A 30 -1.56 6.48 -18.71
C GLU A 30 -2.32 7.79 -18.56
N GLY A 31 -3.13 7.95 -17.54
CA GLY A 31 -3.95 9.16 -17.37
C GLY A 31 -4.14 9.58 -15.94
N ASP A 32 -4.68 10.76 -15.74
CA ASP A 32 -5.13 11.21 -14.44
C ASP A 32 -6.38 10.42 -14.01
N ILE A 33 -6.34 9.85 -12.80
CA ILE A 33 -7.47 9.07 -12.29
C ILE A 33 -8.73 9.90 -12.05
N ARG A 34 -8.61 11.22 -11.94
CA ARG A 34 -9.75 12.14 -11.85
C ARG A 34 -10.57 12.21 -13.14
N GLU A 35 -9.97 11.79 -14.26
CA GLU A 35 -10.59 11.67 -15.58
C GLU A 35 -10.67 10.20 -16.06
N PHE A 36 -10.54 9.26 -15.13
CA PHE A 36 -10.47 7.83 -15.45
C PHE A 36 -11.65 7.34 -16.26
N LYS A 37 -11.35 6.67 -17.37
CA LYS A 37 -12.33 6.01 -18.24
C LYS A 37 -11.77 4.70 -18.77
N ILE A 38 -12.64 3.73 -18.95
CA ILE A 38 -12.32 2.43 -19.51
C ILE A 38 -12.97 2.33 -20.90
N SER A 39 -12.14 2.17 -21.95
CA SER A 39 -12.57 2.12 -23.36
C SER A 39 -12.56 0.71 -23.94
N GLU A 40 -11.95 -0.25 -23.27
CA GLU A 40 -11.84 -1.64 -23.74
C GLU A 40 -12.09 -2.64 -22.60
N TYR A 41 -12.13 -3.94 -22.93
CA TYR A 41 -12.43 -4.97 -21.96
C TYR A 41 -11.21 -5.31 -21.08
N TYR A 42 -11.43 -5.35 -19.77
CA TYR A 42 -10.51 -5.86 -18.76
C TYR A 42 -11.22 -6.88 -17.87
N GLY A 43 -10.45 -7.80 -17.26
CA GLY A 43 -10.97 -8.74 -16.27
C GLY A 43 -11.01 -8.16 -14.86
N ALA A 44 -10.11 -7.19 -14.57
CA ALA A 44 -10.06 -6.49 -13.29
C ALA A 44 -9.35 -5.15 -13.42
N VAL A 45 -9.56 -4.27 -12.43
CA VAL A 45 -8.78 -3.05 -12.20
C VAL A 45 -7.98 -3.22 -10.91
N LEU A 46 -6.67 -3.02 -10.99
CA LEU A 46 -5.77 -2.86 -9.84
C LEU A 46 -5.54 -1.36 -9.61
N HIS A 47 -6.19 -0.80 -8.60
CA HIS A 47 -6.14 0.63 -8.32
C HIS A 47 -5.13 0.94 -7.21
N LEU A 48 -3.92 1.35 -7.62
CA LEU A 48 -2.82 1.73 -6.73
C LEU A 48 -2.55 3.24 -6.73
N ALA A 49 -3.10 3.99 -7.67
CA ALA A 49 -2.91 5.43 -7.78
C ALA A 49 -3.47 6.16 -6.55
N ALA A 50 -2.61 6.85 -5.83
CA ALA A 50 -2.95 7.70 -4.71
C ALA A 50 -1.75 8.58 -4.32
N LEU A 51 -2.01 9.72 -3.73
CA LEU A 51 -1.00 10.47 -2.97
C LEU A 51 -0.79 9.77 -1.63
N ALA A 52 0.47 9.42 -1.33
CA ALA A 52 0.85 8.72 -0.12
C ALA A 52 1.80 9.57 0.73
N GLY A 53 1.80 9.30 2.04
CA GLY A 53 2.69 9.96 3.01
C GLY A 53 1.95 10.90 3.96
N VAL A 54 2.03 10.57 5.25
CA VAL A 54 1.38 11.33 6.33
C VAL A 54 1.87 12.79 6.37
N ARG A 55 3.20 12.99 6.36
CA ARG A 55 3.79 14.34 6.47
C ARG A 55 3.39 15.26 5.32
N LYS A 56 3.41 14.75 4.09
CA LYS A 56 3.02 15.50 2.89
C LYS A 56 1.54 15.87 2.88
N SER A 57 0.67 15.03 3.45
CA SER A 57 -0.76 15.29 3.49
C SER A 57 -1.16 16.52 4.31
N TRP A 58 -0.32 16.93 5.27
CA TRP A 58 -0.51 18.16 6.03
C TRP A 58 -0.17 19.42 5.23
N LEU A 59 0.71 19.29 4.23
CA LEU A 59 1.12 20.43 3.39
C LEU A 59 0.05 20.75 2.34
N ASP A 60 -0.64 19.74 1.82
CA ASP A 60 -1.69 19.91 0.82
C ASP A 60 -2.85 18.92 1.02
N PRO A 61 -3.67 19.09 2.06
CA PRO A 61 -4.78 18.18 2.33
C PRO A 61 -5.87 18.22 1.24
N VAL A 62 -5.99 19.31 0.51
CA VAL A 62 -6.99 19.48 -0.57
C VAL A 62 -6.63 18.59 -1.75
N GLU A 63 -5.37 18.58 -2.17
CA GLU A 63 -4.91 17.72 -3.27
C GLU A 63 -5.01 16.24 -2.90
N TYR A 64 -4.70 15.89 -1.62
CA TYR A 64 -4.91 14.53 -1.14
C TYR A 64 -6.37 14.09 -1.22
N TRP A 65 -7.31 14.98 -0.91
CA TRP A 65 -8.73 14.70 -1.06
C TRP A 65 -9.14 14.56 -2.53
N ASP A 66 -8.65 15.46 -3.37
CA ASP A 66 -8.98 15.50 -4.79
C ASP A 66 -8.50 14.24 -5.53
N VAL A 67 -7.26 13.85 -5.30
CA VAL A 67 -6.69 12.63 -5.91
C VAL A 67 -7.24 11.36 -5.26
N ASN A 68 -7.11 11.22 -3.92
CA ASN A 68 -7.40 9.95 -3.26
C ASN A 68 -8.91 9.66 -3.18
N VAL A 69 -9.75 10.66 -3.00
CA VAL A 69 -11.19 10.43 -2.84
C VAL A 69 -11.92 10.63 -4.17
N LYS A 70 -11.85 11.81 -4.79
CA LYS A 70 -12.56 12.07 -6.05
C LYS A 70 -12.00 11.22 -7.20
N GLY A 71 -10.67 11.09 -7.29
CA GLY A 71 -10.03 10.22 -8.28
C GLY A 71 -10.46 8.76 -8.12
N SER A 72 -10.46 8.23 -6.89
CA SER A 72 -10.94 6.86 -6.63
C SER A 72 -12.44 6.70 -6.89
N MET A 73 -13.28 7.71 -6.58
CA MET A 73 -14.69 7.70 -6.99
C MET A 73 -14.86 7.49 -8.49
N GLN A 74 -14.04 8.17 -9.30
CA GLN A 74 -14.11 8.03 -10.75
C GLN A 74 -13.73 6.60 -11.17
N VAL A 75 -12.66 6.03 -10.60
CA VAL A 75 -12.26 4.64 -10.86
C VAL A 75 -13.36 3.66 -10.46
N PHE A 76 -13.92 3.82 -9.26
CA PHE A 76 -15.00 2.94 -8.74
C PHE A 76 -16.27 3.03 -9.59
N SER A 77 -16.65 4.25 -10.00
CA SER A 77 -17.81 4.47 -10.88
C SER A 77 -17.67 3.76 -12.23
N GLU A 78 -16.49 3.79 -12.85
CA GLU A 78 -16.22 3.07 -14.09
C GLU A 78 -16.24 1.55 -13.88
N CYS A 79 -15.69 1.06 -12.76
CA CYS A 79 -15.77 -0.36 -12.40
C CYS A 79 -17.21 -0.81 -12.20
N GLU A 80 -18.05 -0.02 -11.52
CA GLU A 80 -19.48 -0.31 -11.35
C GLU A 80 -20.22 -0.30 -12.69
N ARG A 81 -20.02 0.72 -13.51
CA ARG A 81 -20.64 0.84 -14.83
C ARG A 81 -20.40 -0.37 -15.72
N LEU A 82 -19.21 -0.97 -15.62
CA LEU A 82 -18.78 -2.10 -16.45
C LEU A 82 -18.87 -3.45 -15.73
N ASN A 83 -19.32 -3.47 -14.47
CA ASN A 83 -19.32 -4.66 -13.60
C ASN A 83 -17.93 -5.32 -13.52
N LEU A 84 -16.88 -4.51 -13.38
CA LEU A 84 -15.49 -4.94 -13.29
C LEU A 84 -15.07 -5.06 -11.82
N ARG A 85 -14.35 -6.14 -11.52
CA ARG A 85 -13.70 -6.29 -10.23
C ARG A 85 -12.67 -5.19 -10.02
N CYS A 86 -12.70 -4.55 -8.86
CA CYS A 86 -11.68 -3.60 -8.43
C CYS A 86 -10.94 -4.12 -7.20
N VAL A 87 -9.62 -4.23 -7.28
CA VAL A 87 -8.72 -4.49 -6.15
C VAL A 87 -7.94 -3.19 -5.92
N TYR A 88 -8.07 -2.59 -4.72
CA TYR A 88 -7.54 -1.25 -4.49
C TYR A 88 -6.68 -1.12 -3.24
N ALA A 89 -5.71 -0.21 -3.29
CA ALA A 89 -4.79 0.07 -2.19
C ALA A 89 -5.44 0.97 -1.13
N SER A 90 -5.68 0.44 0.05
CA SER A 90 -5.92 1.19 1.28
C SER A 90 -4.64 1.27 2.13
N SER A 91 -4.75 1.50 3.41
CA SER A 91 -3.61 1.69 4.32
C SER A 91 -3.98 1.31 5.75
N SER A 92 -3.03 0.76 6.51
CA SER A 92 -3.15 0.56 7.95
C SER A 92 -3.37 1.87 8.74
N SER A 93 -3.06 3.03 8.14
CA SER A 93 -3.30 4.34 8.77
C SER A 93 -4.78 4.60 9.06
N ILE A 94 -5.71 3.88 8.43
CA ILE A 94 -7.15 4.04 8.64
C ILE A 94 -7.62 3.66 10.05
N TYR A 95 -6.87 2.86 10.79
CA TYR A 95 -7.24 2.45 12.14
C TYR A 95 -7.28 3.63 13.13
N GLU A 96 -6.52 4.70 12.82
CA GLU A 96 -6.55 5.99 13.52
C GLU A 96 -6.71 7.12 12.50
N TRP A 97 -7.71 6.99 11.62
CA TRP A 97 -7.93 7.83 10.45
C TRP A 97 -8.04 9.34 10.77
N TRP A 98 -8.44 9.69 11.98
CA TRP A 98 -8.58 11.07 12.45
C TRP A 98 -7.23 11.78 12.71
N GLN A 99 -6.12 11.05 12.75
CA GLN A 99 -4.82 11.61 13.10
C GLN A 99 -4.20 12.47 12.00
N ASN A 100 -4.53 12.22 10.73
CA ASN A 100 -3.92 12.97 9.62
C ASN A 100 -4.79 12.93 8.34
N PRO A 101 -4.62 13.92 7.42
CA PRO A 101 -5.41 13.99 6.19
C PRO A 101 -5.26 12.77 5.28
N TYR A 102 -4.07 12.18 5.16
CA TYR A 102 -3.86 10.96 4.36
C TYR A 102 -4.74 9.81 4.84
N ALA A 103 -4.70 9.53 6.14
CA ALA A 103 -5.51 8.47 6.74
C ALA A 103 -7.01 8.71 6.56
N THR A 104 -7.45 9.97 6.71
CA THR A 104 -8.85 10.38 6.46
C THR A 104 -9.26 10.09 5.02
N THR A 105 -8.42 10.44 4.03
CA THR A 105 -8.75 10.16 2.62
C THR A 105 -8.78 8.67 2.31
N LYS A 106 -7.90 7.85 2.90
CA LYS A 106 -7.94 6.39 2.74
C LYS A 106 -9.18 5.77 3.39
N LYS A 107 -9.60 6.28 4.56
CA LYS A 107 -10.85 5.85 5.18
C LYS A 107 -12.07 6.21 4.33
N ALA A 108 -12.14 7.44 3.83
CA ALA A 108 -13.21 7.86 2.93
C ALA A 108 -13.28 6.99 1.65
N MET A 109 -12.12 6.63 1.10
CA MET A 109 -12.00 5.75 -0.07
C MET A 109 -12.60 4.36 0.20
N GLU A 110 -12.36 3.76 1.39
CA GLU A 110 -12.98 2.49 1.78
C GLU A 110 -14.51 2.58 1.86
N GLU A 111 -15.05 3.70 2.38
CA GLU A 111 -16.50 3.89 2.55
C GLU A 111 -17.25 4.06 1.23
N ILE A 112 -16.59 4.57 0.19
CA ILE A 112 -17.19 4.76 -1.14
C ILE A 112 -16.91 3.63 -2.12
N ALA A 113 -16.08 2.65 -1.74
CA ALA A 113 -15.71 1.55 -2.62
C ALA A 113 -16.90 0.62 -2.91
N PRO A 114 -17.02 0.09 -4.14
CA PRO A 114 -18.06 -0.88 -4.49
C PRO A 114 -18.03 -2.13 -3.59
N LYS A 115 -19.18 -2.64 -3.21
CA LYS A 115 -19.30 -3.79 -2.29
C LYS A 115 -18.63 -5.08 -2.80
N TYR A 116 -18.46 -5.22 -4.11
CA TYR A 116 -17.79 -6.37 -4.73
C TYR A 116 -16.29 -6.15 -4.97
N SER A 117 -15.76 -5.00 -4.52
CA SER A 117 -14.33 -4.71 -4.58
C SER A 117 -13.55 -5.34 -3.41
N VAL A 118 -12.22 -5.29 -3.51
CA VAL A 118 -11.33 -5.68 -2.41
C VAL A 118 -10.40 -4.53 -2.06
N GLY A 119 -10.49 -4.06 -0.82
CA GLY A 119 -9.56 -3.08 -0.25
C GLY A 119 -8.40 -3.78 0.46
N MET A 120 -7.18 -3.36 0.16
CA MET A 120 -5.95 -3.87 0.76
C MET A 120 -5.35 -2.81 1.69
N ARG A 121 -5.40 -3.04 2.98
CA ARG A 121 -4.73 -2.19 3.97
C ARG A 121 -3.28 -2.59 4.07
N PHE A 122 -2.44 -1.94 3.27
CA PHE A 122 -1.00 -2.15 3.35
C PHE A 122 -0.45 -1.61 4.67
N HIS A 123 0.37 -2.42 5.33
CA HIS A 123 1.16 -2.02 6.46
C HIS A 123 2.49 -1.40 5.98
N THR A 124 3.52 -1.29 6.81
CA THR A 124 4.73 -0.55 6.45
C THR A 124 5.51 -1.24 5.33
N VAL A 125 5.26 -0.83 4.08
CA VAL A 125 5.87 -1.47 2.91
C VAL A 125 7.32 -1.02 2.74
N TYR A 126 8.22 -1.98 2.49
CA TYR A 126 9.63 -1.75 2.23
C TYR A 126 10.12 -2.60 1.04
N GLY A 127 11.33 -2.33 0.55
CA GLY A 127 11.96 -3.12 -0.50
C GLY A 127 12.52 -2.29 -1.65
N PRO A 128 12.98 -2.94 -2.74
CA PRO A 128 13.55 -2.30 -3.91
C PRO A 128 12.61 -1.26 -4.53
N ASP A 129 13.19 -0.20 -5.10
CA ASP A 129 12.47 0.92 -5.71
C ASP A 129 11.61 1.77 -4.75
N SER A 130 11.83 1.65 -3.42
CA SER A 130 11.18 2.53 -2.45
C SER A 130 11.54 4.00 -2.72
N ARG A 131 10.58 4.90 -2.43
CA ARG A 131 10.80 6.34 -2.68
C ARG A 131 11.87 6.90 -1.74
N PRO A 132 12.62 7.95 -2.15
CA PRO A 132 13.67 8.58 -1.35
C PRO A 132 13.24 9.13 0.02
N ASP A 133 11.94 9.32 0.23
CA ASP A 133 11.34 9.81 1.47
C ASP A 133 10.81 8.67 2.38
N MET A 134 10.95 7.42 1.96
CA MET A 134 10.59 6.25 2.77
C MET A 134 11.73 5.79 3.66
N PHE A 135 11.37 5.23 4.80
CA PHE A 135 12.32 4.77 5.81
C PHE A 135 13.40 3.85 5.24
N TYR A 136 13.01 2.86 4.42
CA TYR A 136 13.92 1.87 3.85
C TYR A 136 14.98 2.52 2.93
N ASP A 137 14.57 3.40 2.02
CA ASP A 137 15.52 4.15 1.17
C ASP A 137 16.42 5.08 2.00
N MET A 138 15.84 5.79 2.97
CA MET A 138 16.60 6.67 3.86
C MET A 138 17.67 5.89 4.65
N MET A 139 17.33 4.68 5.11
CA MET A 139 18.25 3.79 5.80
C MET A 139 19.39 3.34 4.88
N LEU A 140 19.09 2.82 3.69
CA LEU A 140 20.10 2.38 2.73
C LEU A 140 21.05 3.51 2.27
N ASN A 141 20.56 4.75 2.26
CA ASN A 141 21.31 5.94 1.82
C ASN A 141 21.93 6.76 2.96
N ASN A 142 22.00 6.21 4.18
CA ASN A 142 22.56 6.87 5.36
C ASN A 142 21.92 8.24 5.68
N LYS A 143 20.58 8.36 5.52
CA LYS A 143 19.81 9.59 5.76
C LYS A 143 18.96 9.55 7.03
N ILE A 144 19.15 8.55 7.89
CA ILE A 144 18.41 8.43 9.15
C ILE A 144 18.98 9.41 10.17
N GLU A 145 18.15 10.32 10.65
CA GLU A 145 18.51 11.35 11.62
C GLU A 145 18.07 11.01 13.05
N TYR A 146 17.05 10.16 13.22
CA TYR A 146 16.51 9.75 14.52
C TYR A 146 15.83 8.39 14.43
N LYS A 147 15.65 7.76 15.59
CA LYS A 147 14.88 6.52 15.76
C LYS A 147 13.70 6.70 16.70
N THR A 148 12.74 5.79 16.65
CA THR A 148 11.57 5.75 17.55
C THR A 148 11.40 4.33 18.07
N GLU A 149 10.67 4.17 19.16
CA GLU A 149 10.24 2.87 19.68
C GLU A 149 8.92 2.35 19.03
N HIS A 150 8.44 3.06 18.03
CA HIS A 150 7.22 2.63 17.33
C HIS A 150 7.40 1.25 16.74
N LEU A 151 6.43 0.39 16.96
CA LEU A 151 6.34 -0.93 16.34
C LEU A 151 5.68 -0.81 14.96
N ARG A 152 6.30 -1.41 13.97
CA ARG A 152 5.79 -1.45 12.60
C ARG A 152 5.71 -2.89 12.11
N ASP A 153 4.59 -3.21 11.49
CA ASP A 153 4.45 -4.42 10.70
C ASP A 153 5.12 -4.15 9.33
N TRP A 154 6.34 -4.67 9.18
CA TRP A 154 7.19 -4.44 8.01
C TRP A 154 6.86 -5.46 6.92
N THR A 155 6.39 -5.01 5.78
CA THR A 155 5.93 -5.88 4.70
C THR A 155 6.75 -5.66 3.44
N HIS A 156 7.41 -6.70 2.95
CA HIS A 156 8.20 -6.58 1.71
C HIS A 156 7.29 -6.36 0.50
N VAL A 157 7.75 -5.55 -0.46
CA VAL A 157 6.96 -5.21 -1.65
C VAL A 157 6.63 -6.42 -2.52
N GLU A 158 7.46 -7.47 -2.53
CA GLU A 158 7.17 -8.72 -3.23
C GLU A 158 6.06 -9.52 -2.54
N ASP A 159 5.97 -9.47 -1.21
CA ASP A 159 4.85 -10.06 -0.48
C ASP A 159 3.55 -9.30 -0.75
N ILE A 160 3.62 -7.96 -0.89
CA ILE A 160 2.48 -7.17 -1.36
C ILE A 160 2.04 -7.62 -2.76
N CYS A 161 2.97 -7.81 -3.69
CA CYS A 161 2.66 -8.26 -5.05
C CYS A 161 2.05 -9.66 -5.08
N SER A 162 2.56 -10.59 -4.27
CA SER A 162 2.00 -11.95 -4.15
C SER A 162 0.60 -11.95 -3.51
N ALA A 163 0.33 -11.05 -2.56
CA ALA A 163 -1.01 -10.85 -2.01
C ALA A 163 -1.98 -10.30 -3.05
N ILE A 164 -1.56 -9.33 -3.87
CA ILE A 164 -2.34 -8.80 -5.00
C ILE A 164 -2.66 -9.92 -5.99
N GLU A 165 -1.68 -10.74 -6.36
CA GLU A 165 -1.87 -11.90 -7.26
C GLU A 165 -2.90 -12.86 -6.69
N THR A 166 -2.79 -13.21 -5.41
CA THR A 166 -3.76 -14.05 -4.71
C THR A 166 -5.17 -13.46 -4.83
N LEU A 167 -5.36 -12.19 -4.51
CA LEU A 167 -6.68 -11.54 -4.55
C LEU A 167 -7.25 -11.44 -5.97
N LEU A 168 -6.42 -11.26 -6.99
CA LEU A 168 -6.84 -11.26 -8.38
C LEU A 168 -7.29 -12.66 -8.85
N THR A 169 -6.71 -13.73 -8.30
CA THR A 169 -7.07 -15.12 -8.64
C THR A 169 -8.29 -15.64 -7.88
N TYR A 170 -8.71 -14.97 -6.78
CA TYR A 170 -9.94 -15.32 -6.03
C TYR A 170 -11.09 -14.34 -6.29
N PRO A 171 -11.78 -14.44 -7.44
CA PRO A 171 -12.77 -13.42 -7.87
C PRO A 171 -14.01 -13.33 -6.98
N LYS A 172 -14.28 -14.34 -6.16
CA LYS A 172 -15.41 -14.35 -5.23
C LYS A 172 -15.13 -13.67 -3.89
N TYR A 173 -13.85 -13.40 -3.58
CA TYR A 173 -13.51 -12.70 -2.35
C TYR A 173 -13.84 -11.21 -2.49
N THR A 174 -14.51 -10.63 -1.51
CA THR A 174 -14.86 -9.19 -1.45
C THR A 174 -14.66 -8.68 -0.03
N GLY A 175 -14.57 -7.36 0.11
CA GLY A 175 -14.38 -6.71 1.40
C GLY A 175 -12.98 -6.16 1.58
N ILE A 176 -12.50 -6.08 2.81
CA ILE A 176 -11.24 -5.44 3.16
C ILE A 176 -10.34 -6.45 3.87
N VAL A 177 -9.05 -6.42 3.56
CA VAL A 177 -8.02 -7.26 4.19
C VAL A 177 -6.82 -6.42 4.58
N ASP A 178 -6.17 -6.80 5.67
CA ASP A 178 -4.82 -6.33 5.97
C ASP A 178 -3.79 -7.17 5.20
N ILE A 179 -2.76 -6.49 4.70
CA ILE A 179 -1.59 -7.11 4.11
C ILE A 179 -0.37 -6.66 4.89
N GLY A 180 0.24 -7.59 5.61
CA GLY A 180 1.34 -7.36 6.53
C GLY A 180 2.16 -8.62 6.77
N SER A 181 3.21 -8.50 7.59
CA SER A 181 4.03 -9.65 8.01
C SER A 181 3.43 -10.42 9.21
N ASP A 182 2.43 -9.83 9.89
CA ASP A 182 1.90 -10.30 11.18
C ASP A 182 2.95 -10.33 12.30
N GLU A 183 4.06 -9.61 12.12
CA GLU A 183 5.16 -9.52 13.06
C GLU A 183 5.64 -8.06 13.23
N PRO A 184 5.10 -7.33 14.22
CA PRO A 184 5.54 -5.96 14.50
C PRO A 184 6.94 -5.92 15.10
N ILE A 185 7.84 -5.18 14.46
CA ILE A 185 9.23 -4.96 14.91
C ILE A 185 9.46 -3.47 15.10
N SER A 186 10.23 -3.09 16.15
CA SER A 186 10.48 -1.67 16.42
C SER A 186 11.39 -1.03 15.38
N VAL A 187 11.18 0.26 15.13
CA VAL A 187 12.05 1.05 14.24
C VAL A 187 13.48 1.03 14.77
N SER A 188 13.67 1.09 16.10
CA SER A 188 14.99 1.03 16.73
C SER A 188 15.69 -0.29 16.48
N GLU A 189 15.00 -1.43 16.60
CA GLU A 189 15.56 -2.77 16.36
C GLU A 189 15.99 -2.95 14.90
N VAL A 190 15.15 -2.53 13.95
CA VAL A 190 15.52 -2.55 12.53
C VAL A 190 16.78 -1.71 12.32
N LEU A 191 16.83 -0.47 12.81
CA LEU A 191 17.98 0.41 12.65
C LEU A 191 19.25 -0.17 13.27
N GLU A 192 19.17 -0.75 14.46
CA GLU A 192 20.32 -1.36 15.13
C GLU A 192 20.88 -2.56 14.35
N THR A 193 20.00 -3.36 13.75
CA THR A 193 20.38 -4.48 12.88
C THR A 193 21.13 -4.00 11.64
N TYR A 194 20.72 -2.84 11.09
CA TYR A 194 21.39 -2.19 9.94
C TYR A 194 22.58 -1.28 10.36
N GLY A 195 23.03 -1.33 11.62
CA GLY A 195 24.23 -0.63 12.11
C GLY A 195 24.02 0.78 12.64
N TYR A 196 22.79 1.27 12.73
CA TYR A 196 22.44 2.61 13.23
C TYR A 196 22.29 2.65 14.77
N ARG A 197 23.34 2.33 15.52
CA ARG A 197 23.28 2.23 16.98
C ARG A 197 23.19 3.58 17.70
N ASP A 198 23.93 4.57 17.21
CA ASP A 198 24.11 5.88 17.87
C ASP A 198 23.13 6.96 17.40
N VAL A 199 22.05 6.57 16.72
CA VAL A 199 21.02 7.52 16.25
C VAL A 199 20.12 7.93 17.44
N PRO A 200 19.87 9.24 17.67
CA PRO A 200 19.07 9.70 18.80
C PRO A 200 17.62 9.30 18.72
N PHE A 201 16.99 9.08 19.87
CA PHE A 201 15.54 8.90 19.95
C PHE A 201 14.79 10.22 19.78
N LYS A 202 13.61 10.14 19.15
CA LYS A 202 12.69 11.27 18.98
C LYS A 202 11.25 10.79 19.08
N ASP A 203 10.45 11.48 19.86
CA ASP A 203 9.00 11.32 19.86
C ASP A 203 8.41 11.93 18.59
N VAL A 204 7.54 11.20 17.91
CA VAL A 204 6.86 11.63 16.69
C VAL A 204 5.36 11.66 16.94
N VAL A 205 4.77 12.85 16.86
CA VAL A 205 3.32 13.06 17.02
C VAL A 205 2.60 12.89 15.69
N GLY A 206 1.39 12.32 15.72
CA GLY A 206 0.53 12.14 14.53
C GLY A 206 0.80 10.87 13.73
N GLU A 207 1.61 9.97 14.28
CA GLU A 207 1.79 8.61 13.76
C GLU A 207 1.38 7.59 14.85
N ARG A 208 0.85 6.45 14.43
CA ARG A 208 0.50 5.36 15.35
C ARG A 208 1.76 4.82 16.04
N GLU A 209 1.64 4.48 17.32
CA GLU A 209 2.73 3.83 18.05
C GLU A 209 2.94 2.39 17.59
N ILE A 210 1.86 1.66 17.32
CA ILE A 210 1.90 0.25 16.90
C ILE A 210 1.06 0.05 15.65
N THR A 211 1.63 -0.60 14.65
CA THR A 211 0.89 -1.19 13.52
C THR A 211 1.09 -2.70 13.52
N HIS A 212 -0.01 -3.44 13.42
CA HIS A 212 -0.03 -4.90 13.36
C HIS A 212 -1.15 -5.34 12.43
N ALA A 213 -0.82 -6.13 11.43
CA ALA A 213 -1.76 -6.66 10.46
C ALA A 213 -2.49 -7.89 11.01
N ASN A 214 -3.79 -7.98 10.79
CA ASN A 214 -4.49 -9.25 10.93
C ASN A 214 -4.60 -9.91 9.56
N ILE A 215 -3.72 -10.83 9.26
CA ILE A 215 -3.65 -11.52 7.97
C ILE A 215 -4.46 -12.83 7.90
N ASP A 216 -5.29 -13.16 8.88
CA ASP A 216 -6.08 -14.40 8.90
C ASP A 216 -6.94 -14.58 7.65
N ALA A 217 -7.48 -13.50 7.09
CA ALA A 217 -8.24 -13.56 5.86
C ALA A 217 -7.38 -14.00 4.68
N MET A 218 -6.16 -13.49 4.58
CA MET A 218 -5.22 -13.84 3.53
C MET A 218 -4.68 -15.27 3.70
N ARG A 219 -4.43 -15.71 4.94
CA ARG A 219 -4.07 -17.10 5.26
C ARG A 219 -5.14 -18.09 4.79
N ARG A 220 -6.41 -17.77 4.99
CA ARG A 220 -7.52 -18.61 4.47
C ARG A 220 -7.56 -18.69 2.94
N LEU A 221 -6.98 -17.73 2.24
CA LEU A 221 -6.80 -17.76 0.79
C LEU A 221 -5.50 -18.46 0.35
N GLY A 222 -4.71 -18.95 1.31
CA GLY A 222 -3.44 -19.64 1.06
C GLY A 222 -2.24 -18.72 0.88
N TRP A 223 -2.36 -17.43 1.28
CA TRP A 223 -1.25 -16.47 1.24
C TRP A 223 -0.55 -16.35 2.59
N GLU A 224 0.77 -16.32 2.56
CA GLU A 224 1.65 -16.02 3.70
C GLU A 224 2.79 -15.09 3.24
N PRO A 225 3.24 -14.14 4.07
CA PRO A 225 4.46 -13.38 3.80
C PRO A 225 5.69 -14.28 3.83
N LYS A 226 6.70 -13.96 3.03
CA LYS A 226 7.93 -14.76 2.89
C LYS A 226 9.19 -14.00 3.28
N HIS A 227 9.14 -12.67 3.35
CA HIS A 227 10.30 -11.83 3.61
C HIS A 227 10.25 -11.26 5.01
N HIS A 228 11.42 -11.19 5.64
CA HIS A 228 11.57 -10.64 6.98
C HIS A 228 12.58 -9.50 6.97
N ILE A 229 12.21 -8.32 7.49
CA ILE A 229 13.03 -7.11 7.42
C ILE A 229 14.42 -7.27 8.04
N LEU A 230 14.57 -8.05 9.10
CA LEU A 230 15.85 -8.25 9.77
C LEU A 230 16.78 -9.24 9.03
N GLU A 231 16.27 -10.01 8.08
CA GLU A 231 17.05 -11.01 7.32
C GLU A 231 17.65 -10.40 6.04
N GLU A 232 17.07 -9.35 5.48
CA GLU A 232 17.56 -8.71 4.27
C GLU A 232 18.91 -7.99 4.43
N VAL A 233 19.30 -7.67 5.66
CA VAL A 233 20.61 -7.08 5.98
C VAL A 233 21.78 -8.03 5.69
N ARG A 234 21.51 -9.33 5.58
CA ARG A 234 22.54 -10.36 5.52
C ARG A 234 22.91 -10.78 4.11
N GLN A 235 22.29 -10.15 3.11
CA GLN A 235 22.60 -10.37 1.70
C GLN A 235 23.45 -9.22 1.14
#